data_3966efba18a74ba3d2a60a0bdaf85bde
#
_entry.id   3966efba18a74ba3d2a60a0bdaf85bde
#
_cell.length_a   1.000
_cell.length_b   1.000
_cell.length_c   1.000
_cell.angle_alpha   90.00
_cell.angle_beta   90.00
_cell.angle_gamma   90.00
#
_symmetry.space_group_name_H-M   'P 1'
#
loop_
_entity.id
_entity.type
_entity.pdbx_description
1 polymer ?
#
loop_
_entity_poly.entity_id
_entity_poly.type
_entity_poly.pdbx_seq_one_letter_code
_entity_poly.pdbx_strand_id
1 'polypeptide(L)'
;MKRFITVCAISAAMTAGTAFAETVKVGYMTTLSGGAGIIGKQMQNAVNLAMEHKGGKLGGMDAEIIFADDQRKPDVAKQLANRLMKSDRVDVVAGVIWSNLLMAIHKPVTRNGTLLISSNAGPSPIAGTQCNKNFVSMSWQNDQTPEGMGKHMQDAGIKSVYLMAPNYQAGKDMLAGFKRYYKGTIKGEVYTKLGQSDFQAELSALRAAGAQATMIFQPGGMGINFVKQWKQAGMDSVSKLYTVFSVDGVSLPALKDAAIGILGTQTWSPDLDNAINKKFVGDYKAKFGAYPSFYAAQAYDTILAIDHAIAKSGSKDTAKMRSILAAGNIPTTRGNLKMNTNQ
;
A
#
# COMPACT_ATOMS: atom_id res chain seq x y z
N MET A 1 49.64 59.96 -44.14
CA MET A 1 48.82 59.75 -42.90
C MET A 1 47.97 58.51 -43.09
N LYS A 2 48.40 57.38 -42.58
CA LYS A 2 47.63 56.12 -42.61
C LYS A 2 47.01 55.91 -41.25
N ARG A 3 45.64 55.94 -41.17
CA ARG A 3 44.89 55.66 -39.97
C ARG A 3 44.70 54.14 -39.79
N PHE A 4 45.22 53.57 -38.73
CA PHE A 4 44.94 52.21 -38.29
C PHE A 4 43.61 52.22 -37.52
N ILE A 5 42.64 51.41 -37.97
CA ILE A 5 41.40 51.16 -37.26
C ILE A 5 41.62 49.84 -36.47
N THR A 6 41.70 49.92 -35.15
CA THR A 6 41.79 48.74 -34.25
C THR A 6 40.36 48.25 -33.99
N VAL A 7 40.01 47.08 -34.51
CA VAL A 7 38.75 46.41 -34.22
C VAL A 7 38.92 45.59 -32.96
N CYS A 8 38.27 46.04 -31.85
CA CYS A 8 38.15 45.22 -30.62
C CYS A 8 37.06 44.18 -30.80
N ALA A 9 37.42 42.88 -30.93
CA ALA A 9 36.52 41.79 -30.88
C ALA A 9 36.18 41.51 -29.41
N ILE A 10 34.91 41.76 -28.99
CA ILE A 10 34.39 41.40 -27.69
C ILE A 10 33.92 39.96 -27.77
N SER A 11 34.72 39.04 -27.20
CA SER A 11 34.34 37.63 -27.04
C SER A 11 33.37 37.51 -25.88
N ALA A 12 32.07 37.39 -26.15
CA ALA A 12 31.08 37.03 -25.14
C ALA A 12 31.23 35.53 -24.79
N ALA A 13 31.87 35.25 -23.67
CA ALA A 13 31.92 33.94 -23.08
C ALA A 13 30.52 33.60 -22.56
N MET A 14 29.78 32.78 -23.27
CA MET A 14 28.57 32.13 -22.76
C MET A 14 29.00 31.15 -21.65
N THR A 15 28.85 31.55 -20.38
CA THR A 15 28.88 30.64 -19.27
C THR A 15 27.59 29.80 -19.35
N ALA A 16 27.69 28.64 -19.98
CA ALA A 16 26.70 27.58 -19.82
C ALA A 16 26.70 27.16 -18.34
N GLY A 17 25.84 27.77 -17.55
CA GLY A 17 25.58 27.31 -16.20
C GLY A 17 25.10 25.85 -16.30
N THR A 18 25.87 24.93 -15.77
CA THR A 18 25.41 23.58 -15.53
C THR A 18 24.23 23.68 -14.58
N ALA A 19 23.02 23.72 -15.14
CA ALA A 19 21.81 23.48 -14.35
C ALA A 19 21.97 22.09 -13.76
N PHE A 20 22.30 21.99 -12.48
CA PHE A 20 22.21 20.71 -11.77
C PHE A 20 20.79 20.21 -11.97
N ALA A 21 20.66 19.10 -12.70
CA ALA A 21 19.37 18.47 -12.90
C ALA A 21 18.75 18.20 -11.52
N GLU A 22 17.57 18.76 -11.30
CA GLU A 22 16.91 18.70 -10.00
C GLU A 22 16.47 17.25 -9.74
N THR A 23 17.07 16.60 -8.72
CA THR A 23 16.77 15.21 -8.36
C THR A 23 15.46 15.14 -7.58
N VAL A 24 14.57 14.23 -7.95
CA VAL A 24 13.37 13.91 -7.20
C VAL A 24 13.73 12.96 -6.06
N LYS A 25 13.41 13.34 -4.81
CA LYS A 25 13.65 12.50 -3.64
C LYS A 25 12.34 11.95 -3.08
N VAL A 26 12.24 10.62 -2.99
CA VAL A 26 11.09 9.94 -2.41
C VAL A 26 11.51 9.19 -1.15
N GLY A 27 10.99 9.59 0.00
CA GLY A 27 11.13 8.85 1.25
C GLY A 27 10.10 7.71 1.30
N TYR A 28 10.54 6.48 1.11
CA TYR A 28 9.65 5.32 1.10
C TYR A 28 9.70 4.57 2.43
N MET A 29 8.66 4.74 3.24
CA MET A 29 8.55 4.14 4.57
C MET A 29 7.78 2.82 4.50
N THR A 30 8.38 1.75 5.03
CA THR A 30 7.75 0.43 5.10
C THR A 30 8.35 -0.39 6.23
N THR A 31 7.69 -1.47 6.66
CA THR A 31 8.22 -2.35 7.70
C THR A 31 9.14 -3.40 7.07
N LEU A 32 10.44 -3.31 7.30
CA LEU A 32 11.44 -4.23 6.74
C LEU A 32 11.93 -5.27 7.76
N SER A 33 11.63 -5.09 9.04
CA SER A 33 12.08 -5.94 10.14
C SER A 33 10.94 -6.72 10.80
N GLY A 34 11.30 -7.76 11.59
CA GLY A 34 10.37 -8.61 12.33
C GLY A 34 9.46 -9.45 11.43
N GLY A 35 8.42 -10.04 12.01
CA GLY A 35 7.48 -10.94 11.32
C GLY A 35 6.65 -10.30 10.20
N ALA A 36 6.63 -8.98 10.12
CA ALA A 36 5.98 -8.23 9.05
C ALA A 36 6.95 -7.83 7.92
N GLY A 37 8.24 -8.05 8.09
CA GLY A 37 9.28 -7.67 7.14
C GLY A 37 9.11 -8.30 5.74
N ILE A 38 8.46 -9.44 5.66
CA ILE A 38 8.15 -10.10 4.38
C ILE A 38 7.25 -9.21 3.48
N ILE A 39 6.30 -8.48 4.07
CA ILE A 39 5.45 -7.54 3.32
C ILE A 39 6.30 -6.38 2.80
N GLY A 40 7.06 -5.74 3.69
CA GLY A 40 7.91 -4.59 3.33
C GLY A 40 8.98 -4.95 2.29
N LYS A 41 9.52 -6.17 2.35
CA LYS A 41 10.49 -6.65 1.36
C LYS A 41 9.86 -6.77 -0.03
N GLN A 42 8.64 -7.27 -0.14
CA GLN A 42 7.93 -7.32 -1.42
C GLN A 42 7.64 -5.91 -1.96
N MET A 43 7.25 -4.97 -1.10
CA MET A 43 7.06 -3.57 -1.48
C MET A 43 8.38 -2.94 -1.95
N GLN A 44 9.49 -3.15 -1.22
CA GLN A 44 10.82 -2.66 -1.61
C GLN A 44 11.25 -3.22 -2.97
N ASN A 45 11.05 -4.51 -3.20
CA ASN A 45 11.35 -5.15 -4.47
C ASN A 45 10.54 -4.52 -5.62
N ALA A 46 9.27 -4.23 -5.40
CA ALA A 46 8.40 -3.63 -6.40
C ALA A 46 8.75 -2.16 -6.70
N VAL A 47 9.12 -1.39 -5.67
CA VAL A 47 9.64 -0.02 -5.85
C VAL A 47 10.92 -0.03 -6.69
N ASN A 48 11.87 -0.91 -6.36
CA ASN A 48 13.12 -1.05 -7.11
C ASN A 48 12.87 -1.46 -8.56
N LEU A 49 11.94 -2.38 -8.80
CA LEU A 49 11.54 -2.79 -10.15
C LEU A 49 10.88 -1.64 -10.92
N ALA A 50 10.03 -0.84 -10.28
CA ALA A 50 9.42 0.33 -10.90
C ALA A 50 10.49 1.36 -11.30
N MET A 51 11.46 1.64 -10.41
CA MET A 51 12.57 2.55 -10.70
C MET A 51 13.44 2.04 -11.85
N GLU A 52 13.71 0.73 -11.93
CA GLU A 52 14.42 0.12 -13.05
C GLU A 52 13.65 0.30 -14.37
N HIS A 53 12.33 0.05 -14.37
CA HIS A 53 11.49 0.25 -15.55
C HIS A 53 11.43 1.73 -15.99
N LYS A 54 11.70 2.66 -15.08
CA LYS A 54 11.77 4.11 -15.34
C LYS A 54 13.19 4.61 -15.62
N GLY A 55 14.19 3.71 -15.67
CA GLY A 55 15.58 4.08 -15.92
C GLY A 55 16.17 4.99 -14.84
N GLY A 56 15.76 4.83 -13.58
CA GLY A 56 16.21 5.65 -12.46
C GLY A 56 15.60 7.06 -12.43
N LYS A 57 14.56 7.33 -13.22
CA LYS A 57 13.95 8.65 -13.39
C LYS A 57 12.47 8.66 -13.01
N LEU A 58 11.97 9.80 -12.56
CA LEU A 58 10.55 10.07 -12.36
C LEU A 58 10.17 11.35 -13.09
N GLY A 59 9.21 11.25 -13.98
CA GLY A 59 8.81 12.37 -14.87
C GLY A 59 9.95 12.92 -15.72
N GLY A 60 10.95 12.11 -16.03
CA GLY A 60 12.16 12.50 -16.76
C GLY A 60 13.28 13.09 -15.93
N MET A 61 13.05 13.40 -14.64
CA MET A 61 14.06 13.87 -13.70
C MET A 61 14.78 12.70 -13.03
N ASP A 62 16.08 12.82 -12.73
CA ASP A 62 16.78 11.82 -11.93
C ASP A 62 16.09 11.65 -10.57
N ALA A 63 16.05 10.45 -10.04
CA ALA A 63 15.30 10.17 -8.83
C ALA A 63 16.06 9.29 -7.83
N GLU A 64 15.85 9.57 -6.54
CA GLU A 64 16.42 8.83 -5.41
C GLU A 64 15.29 8.31 -4.52
N ILE A 65 15.33 7.01 -4.18
CA ILE A 65 14.43 6.40 -3.22
C ILE A 65 15.16 6.15 -1.91
N ILE A 66 14.71 6.80 -0.84
CA ILE A 66 15.26 6.65 0.51
C ILE A 66 14.33 5.74 1.31
N PHE A 67 14.73 4.47 1.46
CA PHE A 67 13.96 3.52 2.26
C PHE A 67 14.11 3.77 3.76
N ALA A 68 13.00 3.61 4.50
CA ALA A 68 12.96 3.78 5.95
C ALA A 68 12.14 2.65 6.59
N ASP A 69 12.79 1.90 7.50
CA ASP A 69 12.16 0.81 8.25
C ASP A 69 11.42 1.35 9.49
N ASP A 70 10.10 1.34 9.44
CA ASP A 70 9.24 1.81 10.53
C ASP A 70 9.12 0.80 11.70
N GLN A 71 9.68 -0.40 11.58
CA GLN A 71 9.66 -1.46 12.59
C GLN A 71 8.24 -1.78 13.13
N ARG A 72 7.21 -1.36 12.42
CA ARG A 72 5.80 -1.40 12.87
C ARG A 72 5.55 -0.63 14.18
N LYS A 73 6.34 0.42 14.46
CA LYS A 73 6.26 1.25 15.68
C LYS A 73 5.85 2.68 15.33
N PRO A 74 4.72 3.20 15.84
CA PRO A 74 4.27 4.56 15.53
C PRO A 74 5.29 5.66 15.87
N ASP A 75 6.03 5.52 16.97
CA ASP A 75 7.02 6.53 17.37
C ASP A 75 8.25 6.50 16.46
N VAL A 76 8.69 5.31 16.00
CA VAL A 76 9.74 5.19 14.98
C VAL A 76 9.26 5.83 13.67
N ALA A 77 8.03 5.55 13.24
CA ALA A 77 7.46 6.16 12.04
C ALA A 77 7.45 7.70 12.10
N LYS A 78 7.09 8.31 13.26
CA LYS A 78 7.16 9.76 13.46
C LYS A 78 8.57 10.32 13.35
N GLN A 79 9.56 9.64 13.97
CA GLN A 79 10.97 10.03 13.90
C GLN A 79 11.48 9.96 12.47
N LEU A 80 11.18 8.88 11.75
CA LEU A 80 11.55 8.70 10.35
C LEU A 80 10.90 9.76 9.45
N ALA A 81 9.61 10.04 9.62
CA ALA A 81 8.93 11.10 8.87
C ALA A 81 9.61 12.46 9.06
N ASN A 82 9.97 12.82 10.32
CA ASN A 82 10.71 14.04 10.60
C ASN A 82 12.09 14.07 9.94
N ARG A 83 12.84 12.95 9.97
CA ARG A 83 14.15 12.84 9.30
C ARG A 83 13.99 13.03 7.79
N LEU A 84 13.07 12.28 7.17
CA LEU A 84 12.83 12.35 5.72
C LEU A 84 12.51 13.78 5.26
N MET A 85 11.65 14.50 6.02
CA MET A 85 11.29 15.89 5.66
C MET A 85 12.39 16.91 5.94
N LYS A 86 13.06 16.82 7.10
CA LYS A 86 13.95 17.90 7.57
C LYS A 86 15.41 17.68 7.20
N SER A 87 15.90 16.44 7.30
CA SER A 87 17.30 16.09 7.03
C SER A 87 17.49 15.66 5.57
N ASP A 88 16.70 14.70 5.12
CA ASP A 88 16.79 14.14 3.77
C ASP A 88 16.13 15.05 2.72
N ARG A 89 15.21 15.93 3.15
CA ARG A 89 14.48 16.91 2.33
C ARG A 89 13.78 16.27 1.14
N VAL A 90 13.02 15.22 1.42
CA VAL A 90 12.27 14.51 0.38
C VAL A 90 11.12 15.35 -0.18
N ASP A 91 10.86 15.22 -1.47
CA ASP A 91 9.73 15.86 -2.16
C ASP A 91 8.41 15.13 -1.85
N VAL A 92 8.48 13.80 -1.67
CA VAL A 92 7.33 12.94 -1.38
C VAL A 92 7.67 11.98 -0.23
N VAL A 93 6.75 11.80 0.71
CA VAL A 93 6.75 10.67 1.65
C VAL A 93 5.75 9.65 1.14
N ALA A 94 6.20 8.42 0.88
CA ALA A 94 5.37 7.35 0.34
C ALA A 94 5.49 6.06 1.16
N GLY A 95 4.60 5.10 0.89
CA GLY A 95 4.64 3.78 1.50
C GLY A 95 3.58 3.58 2.58
N VAL A 96 4.01 3.09 3.73
CA VAL A 96 3.25 2.77 4.94
C VAL A 96 2.28 1.61 4.80
N ILE A 97 2.57 0.53 5.53
CA ILE A 97 1.73 -0.67 5.54
C ILE A 97 0.55 -0.52 6.51
N TRP A 98 0.79 0.05 7.71
CA TRP A 98 -0.10 -0.04 8.86
C TRP A 98 -0.89 1.23 9.10
N SER A 99 -2.20 1.11 9.28
CA SER A 99 -3.08 2.27 9.49
C SER A 99 -2.75 3.08 10.73
N ASN A 100 -2.31 2.45 11.83
CA ASN A 100 -1.88 3.17 13.03
C ASN A 100 -0.61 3.99 12.80
N LEU A 101 0.30 3.54 11.94
CA LEU A 101 1.51 4.30 11.56
C LEU A 101 1.13 5.47 10.64
N LEU A 102 0.29 5.21 9.63
CA LEU A 102 -0.20 6.28 8.76
C LEU A 102 -0.93 7.36 9.55
N MET A 103 -1.81 6.99 10.46
CA MET A 103 -2.48 7.93 11.37
C MET A 103 -1.49 8.76 12.19
N ALA A 104 -0.36 8.16 12.62
CA ALA A 104 0.67 8.84 13.41
C ALA A 104 1.44 9.90 12.63
N ILE A 105 1.68 9.68 11.32
CA ILE A 105 2.49 10.58 10.48
C ILE A 105 1.65 11.48 9.56
N HIS A 106 0.37 11.19 9.35
CA HIS A 106 -0.49 11.91 8.42
C HIS A 106 -0.49 13.43 8.67
N LYS A 107 -0.84 13.85 9.88
CA LYS A 107 -0.87 15.29 10.23
C LYS A 107 0.52 15.95 10.17
N PRO A 108 1.58 15.38 10.77
CA PRO A 108 2.92 15.95 10.67
C PRO A 108 3.40 16.15 9.23
N VAL A 109 3.25 15.16 8.36
CA VAL A 109 3.72 15.22 6.98
C VAL A 109 2.92 16.23 6.15
N THR A 110 1.59 16.11 6.19
CA THR A 110 0.71 16.94 5.35
C THR A 110 0.71 18.43 5.77
N ARG A 111 0.85 18.73 7.07
CA ARG A 111 0.99 20.12 7.57
C ARG A 111 2.32 20.76 7.23
N ASN A 112 3.37 19.95 7.04
CA ASN A 112 4.66 20.45 6.54
C ASN A 112 4.59 20.85 5.05
N GLY A 113 3.49 20.57 4.36
CA GLY A 113 3.34 20.83 2.94
C GLY A 113 3.86 19.70 2.03
N THR A 114 4.42 18.64 2.61
CA THR A 114 4.93 17.49 1.87
C THR A 114 3.79 16.60 1.39
N LEU A 115 3.88 16.10 0.16
CA LEU A 115 2.93 15.13 -0.37
C LEU A 115 3.13 13.78 0.33
N LEU A 116 2.06 13.25 0.91
CA LEU A 116 2.03 11.93 1.53
C LEU A 116 1.21 10.98 0.66
N ILE A 117 1.84 9.91 0.17
CA ILE A 117 1.18 8.90 -0.66
C ILE A 117 1.17 7.56 0.06
N SER A 118 0.00 7.08 0.46
CA SER A 118 -0.12 5.74 1.03
C SER A 118 -0.15 4.68 -0.05
N SER A 119 0.78 3.73 0.03
CA SER A 119 0.80 2.55 -0.86
C SER A 119 -0.14 1.45 -0.37
N ASN A 120 -0.44 1.37 0.94
CA ASN A 120 -1.26 0.29 1.49
C ASN A 120 -2.25 0.76 2.55
N ALA A 121 -1.81 1.44 3.60
CA ALA A 121 -2.70 1.84 4.69
C ALA A 121 -3.80 2.80 4.21
N GLY A 122 -5.06 2.47 4.49
CA GLY A 122 -6.23 3.28 4.09
C GLY A 122 -7.21 3.51 5.23
N PRO A 123 -6.79 4.06 6.40
CA PRO A 123 -7.69 4.22 7.55
C PRO A 123 -8.86 5.14 7.22
N SER A 124 -10.07 4.67 7.48
CA SER A 124 -11.32 5.37 7.16
C SER A 124 -11.40 6.82 7.66
N PRO A 125 -10.85 7.19 8.85
CA PRO A 125 -10.84 8.59 9.26
C PRO A 125 -10.08 9.53 8.32
N ILE A 126 -9.02 9.08 7.65
CA ILE A 126 -8.27 9.92 6.70
C ILE A 126 -9.06 10.15 5.40
N ALA A 127 -9.85 9.19 4.97
CA ALA A 127 -10.77 9.36 3.84
C ALA A 127 -12.03 10.18 4.22
N GLY A 128 -12.24 10.48 5.49
CA GLY A 128 -13.38 11.20 6.02
C GLY A 128 -12.98 12.49 6.75
N THR A 129 -13.26 12.55 8.05
CA THR A 129 -13.11 13.77 8.88
C THR A 129 -11.69 14.31 9.01
N GLN A 130 -10.69 13.50 8.69
CA GLN A 130 -9.27 13.87 8.75
C GLN A 130 -8.64 14.00 7.35
N CYS A 131 -9.44 14.09 6.28
CA CYS A 131 -8.90 14.24 4.94
C CYS A 131 -8.01 15.49 4.83
N ASN A 132 -6.98 15.41 3.98
CA ASN A 132 -6.05 16.49 3.74
C ASN A 132 -5.64 16.51 2.28
N LYS A 133 -5.61 17.69 1.69
CA LYS A 133 -5.26 17.87 0.27
C LYS A 133 -3.86 17.36 -0.12
N ASN A 134 -2.93 17.26 0.82
CA ASN A 134 -1.58 16.76 0.59
C ASN A 134 -1.45 15.25 0.89
N PHE A 135 -2.57 14.54 0.96
CA PHE A 135 -2.60 13.09 1.10
C PHE A 135 -3.26 12.44 -0.13
N VAL A 136 -2.71 11.34 -0.59
CA VAL A 136 -3.26 10.50 -1.67
C VAL A 136 -3.14 9.04 -1.26
N SER A 137 -4.20 8.26 -1.48
CA SER A 137 -4.18 6.81 -1.31
C SER A 137 -4.07 6.12 -2.66
N MET A 138 -2.99 5.36 -2.86
CA MET A 138 -2.81 4.48 -4.03
C MET A 138 -3.29 3.05 -3.75
N SER A 139 -3.99 2.84 -2.64
CA SER A 139 -4.50 1.53 -2.22
C SER A 139 -6.04 1.47 -2.25
N TRP A 140 -6.65 1.65 -1.13
CA TRP A 140 -8.08 1.57 -0.84
C TRP A 140 -8.42 2.42 0.39
N GLN A 141 -9.70 2.52 0.69
CA GLN A 141 -10.18 2.79 2.04
C GLN A 141 -10.44 1.45 2.73
N ASN A 142 -10.02 1.28 3.99
CA ASN A 142 -10.00 -0.03 4.66
C ASN A 142 -11.34 -0.76 4.67
N ASP A 143 -12.44 -0.05 4.74
CA ASP A 143 -13.78 -0.61 4.81
C ASP A 143 -14.39 -1.02 3.45
N GLN A 144 -13.79 -0.63 2.32
CA GLN A 144 -14.32 -0.95 0.98
C GLN A 144 -14.18 -2.42 0.60
N THR A 145 -13.00 -3.02 0.78
CA THR A 145 -12.76 -4.41 0.37
C THR A 145 -13.61 -5.42 1.15
N PRO A 146 -13.75 -5.30 2.49
CA PRO A 146 -14.63 -6.19 3.25
C PRO A 146 -16.12 -5.97 2.97
N GLU A 147 -16.55 -4.82 2.44
CA GLU A 147 -17.91 -4.64 1.92
C GLU A 147 -18.23 -5.69 0.84
N GLY A 148 -17.30 -5.92 -0.09
CA GLY A 148 -17.43 -6.95 -1.12
C GLY A 148 -17.57 -8.35 -0.52
N MET A 149 -16.83 -8.68 0.54
CA MET A 149 -16.97 -9.94 1.25
C MET A 149 -18.33 -10.03 1.98
N GLY A 150 -18.75 -8.96 2.64
CA GLY A 150 -20.07 -8.92 3.31
C GLY A 150 -21.22 -9.12 2.32
N LYS A 151 -21.15 -8.47 1.15
CA LYS A 151 -22.13 -8.65 0.08
C LYS A 151 -22.09 -10.08 -0.48
N HIS A 152 -20.91 -10.62 -0.77
CA HIS A 152 -20.77 -12.00 -1.25
C HIS A 152 -21.39 -13.01 -0.31
N MET A 153 -21.11 -12.92 0.98
CA MET A 153 -21.66 -13.81 1.99
C MET A 153 -23.19 -13.64 2.14
N GLN A 154 -23.69 -12.42 2.04
CA GLN A 154 -25.12 -12.13 2.05
C GLN A 154 -25.84 -12.79 0.86
N ASP A 155 -25.29 -12.62 -0.35
CA ASP A 155 -25.86 -13.14 -1.59
C ASP A 155 -25.75 -14.69 -1.65
N ALA A 156 -24.70 -15.26 -1.08
CA ALA A 156 -24.53 -16.70 -0.93
C ALA A 156 -25.46 -17.32 0.14
N GLY A 157 -26.30 -16.55 0.80
CA GLY A 157 -27.28 -17.02 1.77
C GLY A 157 -26.67 -17.52 3.08
N ILE A 158 -25.45 -17.11 3.43
CA ILE A 158 -24.78 -17.48 4.69
C ILE A 158 -25.56 -16.82 5.85
N LYS A 159 -26.05 -17.64 6.78
CA LYS A 159 -26.97 -17.20 7.84
C LYS A 159 -26.24 -16.67 9.08
N SER A 160 -25.04 -17.18 9.37
CA SER A 160 -24.29 -16.76 10.54
C SER A 160 -22.80 -16.75 10.29
N VAL A 161 -22.11 -15.75 10.87
CA VAL A 161 -20.67 -15.54 10.73
C VAL A 161 -20.00 -15.29 12.07
N TYR A 162 -18.72 -15.65 12.14
CA TYR A 162 -17.78 -15.23 13.18
C TYR A 162 -16.76 -14.27 12.55
N LEU A 163 -16.51 -13.13 13.16
CA LEU A 163 -15.64 -12.09 12.64
C LEU A 163 -14.37 -11.98 13.48
N MET A 164 -13.20 -11.86 12.83
CA MET A 164 -11.93 -11.69 13.53
C MET A 164 -10.99 -10.75 12.79
N ALA A 165 -10.40 -9.80 13.53
CA ALA A 165 -9.38 -8.88 13.02
C ALA A 165 -8.41 -8.47 14.12
N PRO A 166 -7.19 -7.96 13.81
CA PRO A 166 -6.30 -7.42 14.82
C PRO A 166 -6.85 -6.10 15.39
N ASN A 167 -6.61 -5.86 16.68
CA ASN A 167 -7.07 -4.67 17.40
C ASN A 167 -6.25 -3.42 17.05
N TYR A 168 -6.52 -2.83 15.89
CA TYR A 168 -6.01 -1.53 15.46
C TYR A 168 -6.97 -0.90 14.45
N GLN A 169 -6.68 0.30 13.97
CA GLN A 169 -7.63 1.05 13.12
C GLN A 169 -8.13 0.22 11.92
N ALA A 170 -7.21 -0.43 11.16
CA ALA A 170 -7.66 -1.21 10.02
C ALA A 170 -8.55 -2.40 10.40
N GLY A 171 -8.26 -3.10 11.51
CA GLY A 171 -9.12 -4.20 11.95
C GLY A 171 -10.55 -3.74 12.25
N LYS A 172 -10.69 -2.58 12.90
CA LYS A 172 -12.00 -1.97 13.18
C LYS A 172 -12.73 -1.55 11.91
N ASP A 173 -12.02 -0.89 11.00
CA ASP A 173 -12.57 -0.47 9.69
C ASP A 173 -13.03 -1.68 8.87
N MET A 174 -12.22 -2.76 8.83
CA MET A 174 -12.53 -3.98 8.08
C MET A 174 -13.80 -4.66 8.58
N LEU A 175 -13.96 -4.83 9.89
CA LEU A 175 -15.18 -5.44 10.42
C LEU A 175 -16.40 -4.51 10.27
N ALA A 176 -16.21 -3.20 10.38
CA ALA A 176 -17.28 -2.23 10.12
C ALA A 176 -17.76 -2.27 8.66
N GLY A 177 -16.82 -2.31 7.69
CA GLY A 177 -17.13 -2.41 6.27
C GLY A 177 -17.90 -3.68 5.94
N PHE A 178 -17.45 -4.83 6.44
CA PHE A 178 -18.16 -6.09 6.26
C PHE A 178 -19.64 -6.00 6.70
N LYS A 179 -19.89 -5.43 7.87
CA LYS A 179 -21.23 -5.30 8.46
C LYS A 179 -22.18 -4.37 7.68
N ARG A 180 -21.66 -3.51 6.78
CA ARG A 180 -22.52 -2.66 5.94
C ARG A 180 -23.43 -3.47 5.03
N TYR A 181 -22.92 -4.54 4.45
CA TYR A 181 -23.64 -5.36 3.48
C TYR A 181 -24.08 -6.73 4.01
N TYR A 182 -23.45 -7.26 5.04
CA TYR A 182 -23.87 -8.49 5.67
C TYR A 182 -24.94 -8.22 6.73
N LYS A 183 -26.10 -8.87 6.61
CA LYS A 183 -27.27 -8.69 7.49
C LYS A 183 -27.66 -9.97 8.24
N GLY A 184 -26.86 -11.05 8.09
CA GLY A 184 -27.05 -12.29 8.86
C GLY A 184 -26.61 -12.14 10.32
N THR A 185 -26.67 -13.23 11.06
CA THR A 185 -26.31 -13.26 12.49
C THR A 185 -24.79 -13.23 12.68
N ILE A 186 -24.30 -12.31 13.50
CA ILE A 186 -22.90 -12.30 13.95
C ILE A 186 -22.83 -13.08 15.27
N LYS A 187 -22.24 -14.29 15.23
CA LYS A 187 -22.09 -15.18 16.38
C LYS A 187 -20.93 -14.79 17.31
N GLY A 188 -20.00 -13.99 16.80
CA GLY A 188 -18.89 -13.41 17.58
C GLY A 188 -18.10 -12.41 16.75
N GLU A 189 -17.55 -11.42 17.43
CA GLU A 189 -16.66 -10.39 16.86
C GLU A 189 -15.46 -10.25 17.79
N VAL A 190 -14.27 -10.63 17.31
CA VAL A 190 -13.06 -10.69 18.13
C VAL A 190 -11.95 -9.84 17.53
N TYR A 191 -11.31 -9.06 18.39
CA TYR A 191 -10.12 -8.29 18.07
C TYR A 191 -8.89 -8.91 18.76
N THR A 192 -8.02 -9.52 17.93
CA THR A 192 -6.78 -10.16 18.38
C THR A 192 -5.66 -9.14 18.62
N LYS A 193 -4.60 -9.52 19.32
CA LYS A 193 -3.42 -8.66 19.46
C LYS A 193 -2.76 -8.47 18.08
N LEU A 194 -2.38 -7.23 17.74
CA LEU A 194 -1.63 -6.96 16.50
C LEU A 194 -0.25 -7.66 16.58
N GLY A 195 -0.03 -8.61 15.65
CA GLY A 195 1.16 -9.45 15.62
C GLY A 195 1.04 -10.76 16.38
N GLN A 196 -0.18 -11.15 16.78
CA GLN A 196 -0.45 -12.45 17.40
C GLN A 196 -0.03 -13.61 16.50
N SER A 197 0.53 -14.65 17.08
CA SER A 197 0.99 -15.85 16.37
C SER A 197 0.29 -17.13 16.82
N ASP A 198 -0.34 -17.14 17.98
CA ASP A 198 -1.10 -18.26 18.52
C ASP A 198 -2.59 -17.87 18.58
N PHE A 199 -3.45 -18.73 18.02
CA PHE A 199 -4.90 -18.51 17.87
C PHE A 199 -5.74 -19.66 18.48
N GLN A 200 -5.15 -20.50 19.31
CA GLN A 200 -5.86 -21.67 19.88
C GLN A 200 -7.08 -21.29 20.71
N ALA A 201 -6.97 -20.19 21.48
CA ALA A 201 -8.10 -19.69 22.28
C ALA A 201 -9.24 -19.18 21.37
N GLU A 202 -8.89 -18.44 20.33
CA GLU A 202 -9.87 -17.90 19.37
C GLU A 202 -10.52 -19.03 18.56
N LEU A 203 -9.75 -20.05 18.14
CA LEU A 203 -10.30 -21.21 17.43
C LEU A 203 -11.25 -22.01 18.31
N SER A 204 -10.95 -22.14 19.61
CA SER A 204 -11.84 -22.81 20.59
C SER A 204 -13.15 -22.03 20.76
N ALA A 205 -13.07 -20.72 20.91
CA ALA A 205 -14.25 -19.87 21.02
C ALA A 205 -15.10 -19.88 19.74
N LEU A 206 -14.46 -19.86 18.56
CA LEU A 206 -15.11 -19.94 17.26
C LEU A 206 -15.84 -21.27 17.10
N ARG A 207 -15.21 -22.40 17.48
CA ARG A 207 -15.83 -23.72 17.48
C ARG A 207 -17.11 -23.76 18.35
N ALA A 208 -17.02 -23.19 19.56
CA ALA A 208 -18.14 -23.10 20.49
C ALA A 208 -19.28 -22.21 19.96
N ALA A 209 -18.96 -21.16 19.20
CA ALA A 209 -19.96 -20.26 18.63
C ALA A 209 -20.80 -20.90 17.51
N GLY A 210 -20.28 -21.92 16.82
CA GLY A 210 -20.99 -22.68 15.79
C GLY A 210 -21.47 -21.81 14.62
N ALA A 211 -20.65 -20.87 14.16
CA ALA A 211 -20.97 -20.02 13.02
C ALA A 211 -20.80 -20.80 11.70
N GLN A 212 -21.73 -20.63 10.76
CA GLN A 212 -21.69 -21.26 9.44
C GLN A 212 -20.43 -20.88 8.66
N ALA A 213 -19.98 -19.63 8.82
CA ALA A 213 -18.78 -19.13 8.19
C ALA A 213 -17.97 -18.23 9.12
N THR A 214 -16.68 -18.11 8.84
CA THR A 214 -15.75 -17.23 9.56
C THR A 214 -15.10 -16.30 8.56
N MET A 215 -15.15 -14.99 8.83
CA MET A 215 -14.42 -13.98 8.07
C MET A 215 -13.27 -13.42 8.90
N ILE A 216 -12.07 -13.48 8.35
CA ILE A 216 -10.89 -12.91 9.01
C ILE A 216 -10.22 -11.83 8.16
N PHE A 217 -9.64 -10.86 8.87
CA PHE A 217 -8.60 -9.99 8.38
C PHE A 217 -7.37 -10.19 9.27
N GLN A 218 -6.38 -10.95 8.81
CA GLN A 218 -5.15 -11.28 9.54
C GLN A 218 -3.95 -11.14 8.58
N PRO A 219 -3.41 -9.91 8.35
CA PRO A 219 -2.40 -9.70 7.31
C PRO A 219 -1.03 -10.31 7.64
N GLY A 220 -0.34 -10.78 6.58
CA GLY A 220 1.03 -11.29 6.65
C GLY A 220 1.17 -12.53 7.53
N GLY A 221 2.18 -12.55 8.42
CA GLY A 221 2.47 -13.70 9.30
C GLY A 221 1.31 -14.11 10.20
N MET A 222 0.43 -13.18 10.59
CA MET A 222 -0.78 -13.50 11.37
C MET A 222 -1.72 -14.42 10.58
N GLY A 223 -1.97 -14.12 9.30
CA GLY A 223 -2.80 -14.94 8.42
C GLY A 223 -2.20 -16.32 8.16
N ILE A 224 -0.88 -16.38 7.94
CA ILE A 224 -0.18 -17.65 7.78
C ILE A 224 -0.38 -18.54 9.02
N ASN A 225 -0.15 -18.01 10.20
CA ASN A 225 -0.29 -18.76 11.45
C ASN A 225 -1.74 -19.16 11.71
N PHE A 226 -2.70 -18.25 11.49
CA PHE A 226 -4.11 -18.55 11.66
C PHE A 226 -4.57 -19.68 10.74
N VAL A 227 -4.29 -19.61 9.45
CA VAL A 227 -4.72 -20.63 8.48
C VAL A 227 -4.09 -21.99 8.79
N LYS A 228 -2.81 -22.04 9.16
CA LYS A 228 -2.16 -23.29 9.58
C LYS A 228 -2.83 -23.90 10.81
N GLN A 229 -3.08 -23.11 11.85
CA GLN A 229 -3.75 -23.56 13.08
C GLN A 229 -5.22 -23.92 12.80
N TRP A 230 -5.92 -23.20 11.91
CA TRP A 230 -7.25 -23.55 11.43
C TRP A 230 -7.31 -24.98 10.85
N LYS A 231 -6.38 -25.30 9.94
CA LYS A 231 -6.28 -26.63 9.33
C LYS A 231 -5.91 -27.70 10.36
N GLN A 232 -4.92 -27.44 11.21
CA GLN A 232 -4.50 -28.36 12.28
C GLN A 232 -5.63 -28.67 13.27
N ALA A 233 -6.45 -27.68 13.59
CA ALA A 233 -7.60 -27.85 14.47
C ALA A 233 -8.84 -28.48 13.76
N GLY A 234 -8.75 -28.83 12.47
CA GLY A 234 -9.87 -29.42 11.73
C GLY A 234 -11.07 -28.47 11.61
N MET A 235 -10.85 -27.18 11.59
CA MET A 235 -11.92 -26.17 11.59
C MET A 235 -12.73 -26.15 10.28
N ASP A 236 -12.22 -26.70 9.19
CA ASP A 236 -12.96 -26.81 7.92
C ASP A 236 -14.26 -27.62 8.05
N SER A 237 -14.33 -28.55 9.01
CA SER A 237 -15.55 -29.30 9.33
C SER A 237 -16.56 -28.53 10.20
N VAL A 238 -16.14 -27.39 10.76
CA VAL A 238 -16.93 -26.59 11.69
C VAL A 238 -17.50 -25.34 11.03
N SER A 239 -16.67 -24.64 10.24
CA SER A 239 -17.02 -23.33 9.68
C SER A 239 -16.26 -23.13 8.35
N LYS A 240 -16.88 -22.46 7.38
CA LYS A 240 -16.21 -22.12 6.12
C LYS A 240 -15.38 -20.86 6.29
N LEU A 241 -14.08 -20.93 5.96
CA LEU A 241 -13.17 -19.81 6.12
C LEU A 241 -13.20 -18.88 4.90
N TYR A 242 -13.36 -17.58 5.17
CA TYR A 242 -13.25 -16.47 4.23
C TYR A 242 -12.23 -15.47 4.73
N THR A 243 -11.52 -14.82 3.81
CA THR A 243 -10.44 -13.90 4.19
C THR A 243 -10.52 -12.57 3.46
N VAL A 244 -10.07 -11.52 4.15
CA VAL A 244 -9.78 -10.24 3.52
C VAL A 244 -8.28 -9.99 3.71
N PHE A 245 -7.52 -9.87 2.63
CA PHE A 245 -6.07 -9.62 2.65
C PHE A 245 -5.22 -10.57 3.51
N SER A 246 -5.65 -11.81 3.72
CA SER A 246 -4.95 -12.77 4.59
C SER A 246 -4.33 -13.94 3.83
N VAL A 247 -4.84 -14.24 2.63
CA VAL A 247 -4.30 -15.24 1.70
C VAL A 247 -3.98 -14.55 0.38
N ASP A 248 -2.70 -14.41 0.08
CA ASP A 248 -2.18 -13.63 -1.05
C ASP A 248 -0.76 -14.07 -1.44
N GLY A 249 -0.10 -13.35 -2.35
CA GLY A 249 1.27 -13.62 -2.79
C GLY A 249 2.34 -13.62 -1.67
N VAL A 250 2.06 -13.00 -0.51
CA VAL A 250 2.94 -13.07 0.67
C VAL A 250 2.77 -14.40 1.41
N SER A 251 1.53 -14.85 1.58
CA SER A 251 1.18 -15.99 2.42
C SER A 251 1.18 -17.33 1.67
N LEU A 252 0.81 -17.34 0.39
CA LEU A 252 0.68 -18.54 -0.42
C LEU A 252 1.92 -19.46 -0.43
N PRO A 253 3.17 -18.95 -0.54
CA PRO A 253 4.35 -19.81 -0.50
C PRO A 253 4.49 -20.62 0.81
N ALA A 254 4.02 -20.05 1.93
CA ALA A 254 4.07 -20.66 3.24
C ALA A 254 2.83 -21.54 3.55
N LEU A 255 1.69 -21.25 2.93
CA LEU A 255 0.42 -21.96 3.14
C LEU A 255 0.29 -23.18 2.21
N LYS A 256 0.78 -23.06 0.96
CA LYS A 256 0.64 -24.15 -0.04
C LYS A 256 -0.80 -24.69 -0.08
N ASP A 257 -0.96 -26.01 0.03
CA ASP A 257 -2.27 -26.69 -0.02
C ASP A 257 -3.23 -26.26 1.10
N ALA A 258 -2.72 -25.72 2.21
CA ALA A 258 -3.59 -25.19 3.27
C ALA A 258 -4.45 -23.99 2.81
N ALA A 259 -4.09 -23.34 1.71
CA ALA A 259 -4.87 -22.23 1.14
C ALA A 259 -6.00 -22.69 0.19
N ILE A 260 -6.00 -23.97 -0.22
CA ILE A 260 -6.98 -24.49 -1.20
C ILE A 260 -8.40 -24.41 -0.62
N GLY A 261 -9.32 -23.85 -1.42
CA GLY A 261 -10.73 -23.68 -1.06
C GLY A 261 -11.05 -22.44 -0.21
N ILE A 262 -10.05 -21.69 0.23
CA ILE A 262 -10.27 -20.44 0.95
C ILE A 262 -10.59 -19.33 -0.06
N LEU A 263 -11.75 -18.69 0.11
CA LEU A 263 -12.13 -17.53 -0.69
C LEU A 263 -11.66 -16.24 0.01
N GLY A 264 -11.14 -15.32 -0.80
CA GLY A 264 -10.64 -14.04 -0.30
C GLY A 264 -11.08 -12.86 -1.15
N THR A 265 -11.17 -11.68 -0.53
CA THR A 265 -11.32 -10.42 -1.24
C THR A 265 -10.05 -9.60 -1.13
N GLN A 266 -9.65 -9.00 -2.24
CA GLN A 266 -8.52 -8.09 -2.36
C GLN A 266 -8.72 -7.16 -3.56
N THR A 267 -7.87 -6.14 -3.70
CA THR A 267 -8.03 -5.08 -4.71
C THR A 267 -7.20 -5.29 -5.97
N TRP A 268 -6.44 -6.37 -6.04
CA TRP A 268 -5.55 -6.68 -7.16
C TRP A 268 -5.37 -8.20 -7.29
N SER A 269 -5.17 -8.67 -8.51
CA SER A 269 -4.83 -10.06 -8.81
C SER A 269 -3.72 -10.11 -9.88
N PRO A 270 -2.82 -11.12 -9.86
CA PRO A 270 -1.75 -11.23 -10.83
C PRO A 270 -2.23 -11.49 -12.26
N ASP A 271 -3.46 -11.93 -12.44
CA ASP A 271 -4.08 -12.25 -13.72
C ASP A 271 -4.95 -11.12 -14.32
N LEU A 272 -4.92 -9.90 -13.73
CA LEU A 272 -5.60 -8.74 -14.30
C LEU A 272 -5.10 -8.46 -15.72
N ASP A 273 -6.05 -8.39 -16.66
CA ASP A 273 -5.77 -8.26 -18.09
C ASP A 273 -5.51 -6.82 -18.52
N ASN A 274 -4.32 -6.30 -18.18
CA ASN A 274 -3.80 -5.05 -18.73
C ASN A 274 -2.27 -5.14 -18.91
N ALA A 275 -1.74 -4.36 -19.84
CA ALA A 275 -0.34 -4.42 -20.25
C ALA A 275 0.65 -4.12 -19.09
N ILE A 276 0.31 -3.15 -18.23
CA ILE A 276 1.15 -2.77 -17.08
C ILE A 276 1.24 -3.92 -16.08
N ASN A 277 0.09 -4.55 -15.77
CA ASN A 277 0.05 -5.68 -14.85
C ASN A 277 0.82 -6.89 -15.40
N LYS A 278 0.59 -7.26 -16.65
CA LYS A 278 1.31 -8.36 -17.31
C LYS A 278 2.82 -8.17 -17.25
N LYS A 279 3.30 -6.96 -17.59
CA LYS A 279 4.72 -6.62 -17.50
C LYS A 279 5.24 -6.70 -16.06
N PHE A 280 4.54 -6.05 -15.12
CA PHE A 280 4.91 -6.07 -13.70
C PHE A 280 5.03 -7.49 -13.14
N VAL A 281 4.01 -8.32 -13.35
CA VAL A 281 3.97 -9.69 -12.82
C VAL A 281 5.05 -10.56 -13.45
N GLY A 282 5.23 -10.47 -14.78
CA GLY A 282 6.26 -11.22 -15.51
C GLY A 282 7.67 -10.89 -15.03
N ASP A 283 8.00 -9.61 -14.99
CA ASP A 283 9.36 -9.14 -14.63
C ASP A 283 9.64 -9.33 -13.13
N TYR A 284 8.62 -9.13 -12.28
CA TYR A 284 8.74 -9.40 -10.83
C TYR A 284 9.04 -10.88 -10.57
N LYS A 285 8.27 -11.79 -11.21
CA LYS A 285 8.48 -13.24 -11.09
C LYS A 285 9.85 -13.66 -11.62
N ALA A 286 10.26 -13.13 -12.77
CA ALA A 286 11.57 -13.44 -13.36
C ALA A 286 12.72 -12.98 -12.45
N LYS A 287 12.60 -11.81 -11.84
CA LYS A 287 13.66 -11.21 -11.03
C LYS A 287 13.73 -11.78 -9.60
N PHE A 288 12.60 -12.07 -8.98
CA PHE A 288 12.52 -12.43 -7.55
C PHE A 288 12.08 -13.88 -7.30
N GLY A 289 11.81 -14.66 -8.34
CA GLY A 289 11.47 -16.09 -8.26
C GLY A 289 10.10 -16.39 -7.64
N ALA A 290 9.24 -15.37 -7.42
CA ALA A 290 7.94 -15.51 -6.80
C ALA A 290 6.91 -14.56 -7.43
N TYR A 291 5.63 -14.90 -7.33
CA TYR A 291 4.58 -13.96 -7.72
C TYR A 291 4.54 -12.76 -6.76
N PRO A 292 4.31 -11.54 -7.28
CA PRO A 292 4.09 -10.39 -6.43
C PRO A 292 2.77 -10.51 -5.64
N SER A 293 2.72 -9.86 -4.48
CA SER A 293 1.47 -9.66 -3.74
C SER A 293 0.78 -8.35 -4.18
N PHE A 294 -0.47 -8.16 -3.71
CA PHE A 294 -1.14 -6.88 -3.86
C PHE A 294 -0.37 -5.72 -3.19
N TYR A 295 0.39 -5.98 -2.11
CA TYR A 295 1.29 -4.99 -1.50
C TYR A 295 2.39 -4.55 -2.47
N ALA A 296 2.98 -5.50 -3.19
CA ALA A 296 3.98 -5.23 -4.21
C ALA A 296 3.38 -4.42 -5.37
N ALA A 297 2.19 -4.82 -5.87
CA ALA A 297 1.49 -4.10 -6.94
C ALA A 297 1.19 -2.66 -6.57
N GLN A 298 0.71 -2.39 -5.35
CA GLN A 298 0.43 -1.03 -4.88
C GLN A 298 1.68 -0.19 -4.68
N ALA A 299 2.79 -0.81 -4.24
CA ALA A 299 4.07 -0.13 -4.14
C ALA A 299 4.61 0.27 -5.53
N TYR A 300 4.48 -0.63 -6.50
CA TYR A 300 4.80 -0.36 -7.91
C TYR A 300 3.91 0.76 -8.46
N ASP A 301 2.59 0.68 -8.27
CA ASP A 301 1.62 1.70 -8.69
C ASP A 301 1.90 3.07 -8.06
N THR A 302 2.39 3.12 -6.82
CA THR A 302 2.77 4.36 -6.15
C THR A 302 3.91 5.07 -6.88
N ILE A 303 4.92 4.34 -7.34
CA ILE A 303 6.01 4.91 -8.14
C ILE A 303 5.50 5.38 -9.50
N LEU A 304 4.62 4.61 -10.15
CA LEU A 304 3.99 5.04 -11.40
C LEU A 304 3.16 6.32 -11.22
N ALA A 305 2.46 6.47 -10.09
CA ALA A 305 1.68 7.66 -9.80
C ALA A 305 2.56 8.90 -9.60
N ILE A 306 3.68 8.77 -8.90
CA ILE A 306 4.66 9.85 -8.73
C ILE A 306 5.26 10.24 -10.09
N ASP A 307 5.69 9.26 -10.88
CA ASP A 307 6.19 9.47 -12.24
C ASP A 307 5.17 10.20 -13.12
N HIS A 308 3.92 9.73 -13.13
CA HIS A 308 2.82 10.35 -13.86
C HIS A 308 2.57 11.80 -13.45
N ALA A 309 2.55 12.06 -12.13
CA ALA A 309 2.31 13.39 -11.59
C ALA A 309 3.40 14.38 -12.02
N ILE A 310 4.67 13.98 -11.92
CA ILE A 310 5.81 14.81 -12.30
C ILE A 310 5.84 15.01 -13.83
N ALA A 311 5.67 13.93 -14.61
CA ALA A 311 5.69 14.01 -16.07
C ALA A 311 4.60 14.95 -16.63
N LYS A 312 3.39 14.89 -16.06
CA LYS A 312 2.25 15.72 -16.49
C LYS A 312 2.35 17.16 -16.01
N SER A 313 2.87 17.39 -14.81
CA SER A 313 3.02 18.74 -14.26
C SER A 313 4.29 19.45 -14.68
N GLY A 314 5.30 18.71 -15.17
CA GLY A 314 6.65 19.21 -15.41
C GLY A 314 7.36 19.68 -14.13
N SER A 315 6.93 19.20 -12.95
CA SER A 315 7.37 19.74 -11.66
C SER A 315 7.26 18.73 -10.53
N LYS A 316 8.15 18.84 -9.54
CA LYS A 316 8.07 18.12 -8.26
C LYS A 316 7.37 18.93 -7.16
N ASP A 317 6.79 20.08 -7.49
CA ASP A 317 5.98 20.87 -6.58
C ASP A 317 4.75 20.11 -6.08
N THR A 318 4.55 20.07 -4.77
CA THR A 318 3.44 19.31 -4.13
C THR A 318 2.07 19.69 -4.67
N ALA A 319 1.80 20.99 -4.88
CA ALA A 319 0.47 21.42 -5.32
C ALA A 319 0.20 21.02 -6.77
N LYS A 320 1.21 21.10 -7.64
CA LYS A 320 1.12 20.67 -9.03
C LYS A 320 0.96 19.16 -9.15
N MET A 321 1.80 18.38 -8.47
CA MET A 321 1.68 16.90 -8.43
C MET A 321 0.29 16.47 -7.95
N ARG A 322 -0.17 17.06 -6.83
CA ARG A 322 -1.49 16.78 -6.29
C ARG A 322 -2.62 17.07 -7.28
N SER A 323 -2.55 18.18 -8.00
CA SER A 323 -3.56 18.55 -9.01
C SER A 323 -3.68 17.48 -10.10
N ILE A 324 -2.55 16.94 -10.56
CA ILE A 324 -2.52 15.86 -11.55
C ILE A 324 -3.11 14.56 -10.96
N LEU A 325 -2.70 14.18 -9.73
CA LEU A 325 -3.22 12.98 -9.08
C LEU A 325 -4.73 13.07 -8.85
N ALA A 326 -5.23 14.23 -8.41
CA ALA A 326 -6.65 14.47 -8.20
C ALA A 326 -7.47 14.42 -9.50
N ALA A 327 -6.88 14.82 -10.64
CA ALA A 327 -7.53 14.68 -11.95
C ALA A 327 -7.73 13.22 -12.37
N GLY A 328 -6.99 12.30 -11.76
CA GLY A 328 -7.10 10.86 -12.02
C GLY A 328 -6.47 10.42 -13.34
N ASN A 329 -7.00 9.35 -13.92
CA ASN A 329 -6.47 8.71 -15.13
C ASN A 329 -5.01 8.27 -14.99
N ILE A 330 -4.66 7.76 -13.79
CA ILE A 330 -3.33 7.31 -13.44
C ILE A 330 -3.16 5.86 -13.92
N PRO A 331 -2.23 5.58 -14.86
CA PRO A 331 -2.02 4.22 -15.36
C PRO A 331 -1.35 3.36 -14.29
N THR A 332 -1.95 2.22 -13.98
CA THR A 332 -1.48 1.31 -12.92
C THR A 332 -1.65 -0.15 -13.29
N THR A 333 -1.16 -1.06 -12.44
CA THR A 333 -1.39 -2.51 -12.56
C THR A 333 -2.88 -2.88 -12.47
N ARG A 334 -3.72 -1.99 -11.94
CA ARG A 334 -5.18 -2.16 -11.80
C ARG A 334 -5.98 -1.44 -12.89
N GLY A 335 -5.31 -0.97 -13.93
CA GLY A 335 -5.90 -0.10 -14.95
C GLY A 335 -5.73 1.38 -14.61
N ASN A 336 -6.54 2.25 -15.23
CA ASN A 336 -6.49 3.69 -14.97
C ASN A 336 -7.27 4.04 -13.71
N LEU A 337 -6.57 4.49 -12.68
CA LEU A 337 -7.19 4.92 -11.43
C LEU A 337 -7.77 6.32 -11.53
N LYS A 338 -8.89 6.50 -10.86
CA LYS A 338 -9.51 7.79 -10.58
C LYS A 338 -9.55 8.01 -9.08
N MET A 339 -9.27 9.24 -8.66
CA MET A 339 -9.45 9.63 -7.26
C MET A 339 -10.89 10.10 -7.05
N ASN A 340 -11.45 9.84 -5.87
CA ASN A 340 -12.71 10.45 -5.48
C ASN A 340 -12.46 11.83 -4.84
N THR A 341 -13.50 12.51 -4.38
CA THR A 341 -13.41 13.87 -3.83
C THR A 341 -12.56 13.99 -2.56
N ASN A 342 -12.38 12.89 -1.84
CA ASN A 342 -11.67 12.89 -0.55
C ASN A 342 -10.23 12.37 -0.67
N GLN A 343 -9.92 11.63 -1.71
CA GLN A 343 -8.60 11.01 -1.95
C GLN A 343 -8.39 10.75 -3.43
#